data_0dd7fc8fd8ac5a4f6eae382fd80d0b76
#
_entry.id   0dd7fc8fd8ac5a4f6eae382fd80d0b76
#
_cell.length_a   1.000
_cell.length_b   1.000
_cell.length_c   1.000
_cell.angle_alpha   90.00
_cell.angle_beta   90.00
_cell.angle_gamma   90.00
#
_symmetry.space_group_name_H-M   'P 1'
#
loop_
_entity.id
_entity.type
_entity.pdbx_description
1 polymer ?
#
loop_
_entity_poly.entity_id
_entity_poly.type
_entity_poly.pdbx_seq_one_letter_code
_entity_poly.pdbx_strand_id
1 'polypeptide(L)'
;MSERTVLIAGASGVIGQSAVQRFAAAGWRVIAVSRRAPDVSADTPFQHLPLDLLDSARCRAAAGEFGGVTHVVYAALYEKPGLYAGWFEQDQMDTNLTMMRNLMEPLIAAATGLRHVSVFQGTKAYGAHVHQIAVPARERSARDPHANFYWLQEDFLRERRARADWSLTIWRPQVVFGGATGVAMNIVPVIGAYAAIQRELGQPLIYPGRPGGVAEAVDADLIADALLWAGEAEAARDETFNITNGDVFTWADTWPAIASALNMEPAFGEPFSLVDYLRQHEGVWDDLVRRQGLRATPLPELLGESHHYADLLFGVNAPADAARAPVLVSTIKLRQAGFGECIDTEEMFAKWLWRLAERKVIPAA
;
A
#
# COMPACT_ATOMS: atom_id res chain seq x y z
N MET A 1 -32.80 -0.56 6.59
CA MET A 1 -31.57 -0.05 5.95
C MET A 1 -31.02 -1.18 5.11
N SER A 2 -30.75 -0.97 3.82
CA SER A 2 -30.13 -2.01 2.99
C SER A 2 -28.76 -2.35 3.59
N GLU A 3 -28.45 -3.64 3.67
CA GLU A 3 -27.17 -4.14 4.18
C GLU A 3 -26.01 -3.53 3.37
N ARG A 4 -25.03 -2.93 4.06
CA ARG A 4 -23.86 -2.31 3.41
C ARG A 4 -22.87 -3.42 3.12
N THR A 5 -22.59 -3.66 1.86
CA THR A 5 -21.63 -4.67 1.42
C THR A 5 -20.50 -4.01 0.64
N VAL A 6 -19.26 -4.18 1.10
CA VAL A 6 -18.07 -3.74 0.39
C VAL A 6 -17.32 -4.93 -0.21
N LEU A 7 -16.93 -4.80 -1.48
CA LEU A 7 -15.99 -5.70 -2.11
C LEU A 7 -14.61 -5.03 -2.15
N ILE A 8 -13.59 -5.70 -1.62
CA ILE A 8 -12.21 -5.21 -1.55
C ILE A 8 -11.34 -6.09 -2.45
N ALA A 9 -10.95 -5.57 -3.61
CA ALA A 9 -10.00 -6.20 -4.52
C ALA A 9 -8.56 -5.87 -4.12
N GLY A 10 -7.69 -6.89 -4.10
CA GLY A 10 -6.35 -6.77 -3.53
C GLY A 10 -6.34 -6.88 -2.01
N ALA A 11 -7.30 -7.63 -1.44
CA ALA A 11 -7.55 -7.75 -0.01
C ALA A 11 -6.34 -8.26 0.81
N SER A 12 -5.40 -9.00 0.21
CA SER A 12 -4.16 -9.45 0.87
C SER A 12 -3.01 -8.43 0.80
N GLY A 13 -3.20 -7.30 0.12
CA GLY A 13 -2.22 -6.21 0.01
C GLY A 13 -2.23 -5.27 1.22
N VAL A 14 -1.30 -4.30 1.25
CA VAL A 14 -1.10 -3.40 2.39
C VAL A 14 -2.35 -2.57 2.71
N ILE A 15 -2.99 -1.98 1.72
CA ILE A 15 -4.25 -1.24 1.89
C ILE A 15 -5.41 -2.21 2.16
N GLY A 16 -5.44 -3.34 1.42
CA GLY A 16 -6.54 -4.29 1.46
C GLY A 16 -6.76 -4.91 2.83
N GLN A 17 -5.70 -5.30 3.55
CA GLN A 17 -5.79 -5.86 4.90
C GLN A 17 -6.41 -4.86 5.89
N SER A 18 -5.93 -3.62 5.92
CA SER A 18 -6.48 -2.58 6.78
C SER A 18 -7.93 -2.25 6.41
N ALA A 19 -8.26 -2.20 5.13
CA ALA A 19 -9.64 -2.00 4.67
C ALA A 19 -10.57 -3.14 5.12
N VAL A 20 -10.16 -4.42 4.99
CA VAL A 20 -10.95 -5.58 5.46
C VAL A 20 -11.26 -5.43 6.95
N GLN A 21 -10.25 -5.14 7.79
CA GLN A 21 -10.44 -4.99 9.23
C GLN A 21 -11.34 -3.80 9.56
N ARG A 22 -11.12 -2.65 8.91
CA ARG A 22 -11.84 -1.42 9.23
C ARG A 22 -13.32 -1.49 8.83
N PHE A 23 -13.63 -1.98 7.63
CA PHE A 23 -15.02 -2.13 7.18
C PHE A 23 -15.76 -3.19 8.01
N ALA A 24 -15.10 -4.31 8.34
CA ALA A 24 -15.68 -5.33 9.22
C ALA A 24 -15.98 -4.78 10.62
N ALA A 25 -15.03 -4.04 11.23
CA ALA A 25 -15.22 -3.39 12.53
C ALA A 25 -16.36 -2.34 12.51
N ALA A 26 -16.60 -1.71 11.37
CA ALA A 26 -17.72 -0.79 11.17
C ALA A 26 -19.06 -1.49 10.87
N GLY A 27 -19.10 -2.83 10.94
CA GLY A 27 -20.32 -3.63 10.75
C GLY A 27 -20.77 -3.78 9.30
N TRP A 28 -19.87 -3.61 8.34
CA TRP A 28 -20.15 -3.87 6.93
C TRP A 28 -19.98 -5.36 6.61
N ARG A 29 -20.78 -5.87 5.70
CA ARG A 29 -20.47 -7.15 5.06
C ARG A 29 -19.28 -6.96 4.12
N VAL A 30 -18.20 -7.73 4.32
CA VAL A 30 -16.95 -7.60 3.57
C VAL A 30 -16.75 -8.82 2.67
N ILE A 31 -16.56 -8.60 1.37
CA ILE A 31 -16.12 -9.59 0.39
C ILE A 31 -14.67 -9.26 0.03
N ALA A 32 -13.74 -10.09 0.49
CA ALA A 32 -12.30 -9.93 0.29
C ALA A 32 -11.84 -10.71 -0.95
N VAL A 33 -11.51 -10.01 -2.03
CA VAL A 33 -11.04 -10.62 -3.29
C VAL A 33 -9.53 -10.55 -3.39
N SER A 34 -8.89 -11.69 -3.40
CA SER A 34 -7.44 -11.85 -3.56
C SER A 34 -7.08 -13.31 -3.80
N ARG A 35 -5.89 -13.60 -4.35
CA ARG A 35 -5.42 -14.97 -4.55
C ARG A 35 -5.18 -15.70 -3.22
N ARG A 36 -4.62 -15.01 -2.23
CA ARG A 36 -4.40 -15.51 -0.85
C ARG A 36 -5.37 -14.81 0.09
N ALA A 37 -5.82 -15.51 1.13
CA ALA A 37 -6.63 -14.87 2.17
C ALA A 37 -5.85 -13.69 2.81
N PRO A 38 -6.54 -12.58 3.15
CA PRO A 38 -5.92 -11.50 3.89
C PRO A 38 -5.48 -11.99 5.27
N ASP A 39 -4.29 -11.59 5.69
CA ASP A 39 -3.74 -11.91 6.99
C ASP A 39 -4.16 -10.83 8.01
N VAL A 40 -5.36 -10.98 8.51
CA VAL A 40 -6.02 -10.08 9.47
C VAL A 40 -6.33 -10.84 10.77
N SER A 41 -6.82 -10.13 11.80
CA SER A 41 -7.23 -10.76 13.06
C SER A 41 -8.25 -11.87 12.84
N ALA A 42 -8.11 -12.99 13.56
CA ALA A 42 -8.93 -14.19 13.39
C ALA A 42 -10.44 -13.98 13.67
N ASP A 43 -10.78 -12.97 14.44
CA ASP A 43 -12.13 -12.56 14.79
C ASP A 43 -12.74 -11.56 13.78
N THR A 44 -11.99 -11.13 12.76
CA THR A 44 -12.49 -10.24 11.72
C THR A 44 -13.47 -10.96 10.80
N PRO A 45 -14.76 -10.59 10.75
CA PRO A 45 -15.72 -11.26 9.89
C PRO A 45 -15.59 -10.78 8.44
N PHE A 46 -15.28 -11.68 7.53
CA PHE A 46 -15.28 -11.42 6.07
C PHE A 46 -15.49 -12.71 5.28
N GLN A 47 -16.00 -12.57 4.07
CA GLN A 47 -16.06 -13.65 3.08
C GLN A 47 -14.83 -13.55 2.19
N HIS A 48 -13.95 -14.55 2.20
CA HIS A 48 -12.84 -14.61 1.23
C HIS A 48 -13.32 -15.23 -0.08
N LEU A 49 -13.10 -14.51 -1.18
CA LEU A 49 -13.32 -15.00 -2.53
C LEU A 49 -11.93 -15.16 -3.20
N PRO A 50 -11.38 -16.38 -3.27
CA PRO A 50 -10.07 -16.64 -3.86
C PRO A 50 -10.18 -16.52 -5.39
N LEU A 51 -9.68 -15.37 -5.92
CA LEU A 51 -9.83 -15.04 -7.32
C LEU A 51 -8.52 -14.45 -7.88
N ASP A 52 -8.05 -15.04 -8.99
CA ASP A 52 -7.03 -14.42 -9.82
C ASP A 52 -7.73 -13.52 -10.85
N LEU A 53 -7.43 -12.22 -10.78
CA LEU A 53 -8.04 -11.23 -11.66
C LEU A 53 -7.58 -11.35 -13.13
N LEU A 54 -6.57 -12.16 -13.41
CA LEU A 54 -6.17 -12.49 -14.78
C LEU A 54 -7.00 -13.64 -15.37
N ASP A 55 -7.67 -14.43 -14.54
CA ASP A 55 -8.61 -15.48 -15.00
C ASP A 55 -10.00 -14.88 -15.27
N SER A 56 -10.20 -14.40 -16.50
CA SER A 56 -11.45 -13.77 -16.90
C SER A 56 -12.67 -14.71 -16.82
N ALA A 57 -12.47 -16.02 -16.99
CA ALA A 57 -13.56 -17.00 -16.91
C ALA A 57 -14.04 -17.15 -15.46
N ARG A 58 -13.11 -17.27 -14.50
CA ARG A 58 -13.45 -17.32 -13.08
C ARG A 58 -14.03 -16.00 -12.58
N CYS A 59 -13.53 -14.85 -13.05
CA CYS A 59 -14.11 -13.55 -12.72
C CYS A 59 -15.58 -13.44 -13.17
N ARG A 60 -15.90 -13.90 -14.37
CA ARG A 60 -17.30 -13.94 -14.86
C ARG A 60 -18.17 -14.95 -14.06
N ALA A 61 -17.61 -16.13 -13.75
CA ALA A 61 -18.33 -17.12 -12.97
C ALA A 61 -18.67 -16.65 -11.53
N ALA A 62 -17.85 -15.74 -10.97
CA ALA A 62 -18.06 -15.16 -9.65
C ALA A 62 -19.16 -14.07 -9.62
N ALA A 63 -19.78 -13.69 -10.75
CA ALA A 63 -20.80 -12.65 -10.81
C ALA A 63 -21.97 -12.86 -9.83
N GLY A 64 -22.32 -14.13 -9.53
CA GLY A 64 -23.36 -14.45 -8.55
C GLY A 64 -23.07 -13.97 -7.12
N GLU A 65 -21.81 -13.78 -6.76
CA GLU A 65 -21.37 -13.25 -5.46
C GLU A 65 -21.51 -11.73 -5.36
N PHE A 66 -21.70 -11.03 -6.48
CA PHE A 66 -21.61 -9.57 -6.54
C PHE A 66 -22.96 -8.85 -6.40
N GLY A 67 -24.08 -9.56 -6.50
CA GLY A 67 -25.43 -8.95 -6.57
C GLY A 67 -25.76 -8.01 -5.40
N GLY A 68 -25.22 -8.28 -4.20
CA GLY A 68 -25.43 -7.45 -3.01
C GLY A 68 -24.37 -6.36 -2.78
N VAL A 69 -23.37 -6.22 -3.64
CA VAL A 69 -22.29 -5.25 -3.48
C VAL A 69 -22.79 -3.84 -3.67
N THR A 70 -22.53 -3.00 -2.68
CA THR A 70 -22.90 -1.56 -2.71
C THR A 70 -21.68 -0.65 -2.85
N HIS A 71 -20.50 -1.13 -2.44
CA HIS A 71 -19.25 -0.37 -2.47
C HIS A 71 -18.10 -1.25 -2.96
N VAL A 72 -17.16 -0.65 -3.66
CA VAL A 72 -15.94 -1.32 -4.13
C VAL A 72 -14.71 -0.53 -3.71
N VAL A 73 -13.74 -1.21 -3.14
CA VAL A 73 -12.37 -0.72 -2.96
C VAL A 73 -11.47 -1.52 -3.90
N TYR A 74 -10.98 -0.87 -4.94
CA TYR A 74 -10.06 -1.51 -5.89
C TYR A 74 -8.61 -1.13 -5.55
N ALA A 75 -7.92 -2.00 -4.80
CA ALA A 75 -6.52 -1.87 -4.40
C ALA A 75 -5.63 -3.00 -4.98
N ALA A 76 -6.14 -3.74 -5.97
CA ALA A 76 -5.36 -4.78 -6.64
C ALA A 76 -4.33 -4.15 -7.59
N LEU A 77 -3.10 -4.68 -7.52
CA LEU A 77 -1.97 -4.20 -8.29
C LEU A 77 -1.11 -5.38 -8.74
N TYR A 78 -0.64 -5.33 -9.97
CA TYR A 78 0.42 -6.18 -10.50
C TYR A 78 1.69 -5.34 -10.68
N GLU A 79 2.77 -5.81 -10.09
CA GLU A 79 4.11 -5.25 -10.28
C GLU A 79 5.06 -6.37 -10.74
N LYS A 80 5.94 -6.05 -11.67
CA LYS A 80 6.98 -6.97 -12.14
C LYS A 80 8.13 -7.08 -11.13
N PRO A 81 8.85 -8.20 -11.13
CA PRO A 81 10.08 -8.34 -10.36
C PRO A 81 11.06 -7.18 -10.62
N GLY A 82 11.69 -6.67 -9.54
CA GLY A 82 12.60 -5.53 -9.61
C GLY A 82 11.90 -4.16 -9.69
N LEU A 83 10.57 -4.11 -9.69
CA LEU A 83 9.70 -2.92 -9.62
C LEU A 83 9.95 -1.85 -10.69
N TYR A 84 11.05 -1.11 -10.59
CA TYR A 84 11.25 0.16 -11.28
C TYR A 84 11.15 0.04 -12.81
N ALA A 85 11.76 -0.97 -13.40
CA ALA A 85 11.73 -1.19 -14.85
C ALA A 85 10.30 -1.42 -15.35
N GLY A 86 9.50 -2.19 -14.63
CA GLY A 86 8.10 -2.51 -14.96
C GLY A 86 7.20 -1.28 -15.05
N TRP A 87 7.52 -0.20 -14.34
CA TRP A 87 6.70 1.03 -14.37
C TRP A 87 6.64 1.70 -15.73
N PHE A 88 7.60 1.41 -16.61
CA PHE A 88 7.68 1.97 -17.97
C PHE A 88 7.22 0.98 -19.05
N GLU A 89 6.86 -0.24 -18.67
CA GLU A 89 6.55 -1.30 -19.61
C GLU A 89 5.05 -1.40 -19.91
N GLN A 90 4.70 -1.40 -21.19
CA GLN A 90 3.31 -1.41 -21.67
C GLN A 90 2.55 -2.66 -21.20
N ASP A 91 3.18 -3.82 -21.19
CA ASP A 91 2.54 -5.08 -20.79
C ASP A 91 2.18 -5.11 -19.30
N GLN A 92 2.94 -4.43 -18.41
CA GLN A 92 2.54 -4.23 -17.02
C GLN A 92 1.31 -3.32 -16.93
N MET A 93 1.25 -2.27 -17.74
CA MET A 93 0.11 -1.36 -17.80
C MET A 93 -1.16 -2.08 -18.29
N ASP A 94 -1.03 -2.85 -19.35
CA ASP A 94 -2.13 -3.63 -19.94
C ASP A 94 -2.61 -4.73 -18.98
N THR A 95 -1.70 -5.37 -18.25
CA THR A 95 -2.02 -6.36 -17.21
C THR A 95 -2.89 -5.74 -16.11
N ASN A 96 -2.51 -4.57 -15.60
CA ASN A 96 -3.28 -3.89 -14.56
C ASN A 96 -4.67 -3.45 -15.04
N LEU A 97 -4.80 -2.99 -16.28
CA LEU A 97 -6.11 -2.68 -16.88
C LEU A 97 -6.94 -3.95 -17.07
N THR A 98 -6.34 -5.04 -17.54
CA THR A 98 -7.02 -6.32 -17.75
C THR A 98 -7.58 -6.87 -16.44
N MET A 99 -6.79 -6.85 -15.36
CA MET A 99 -7.25 -7.23 -14.03
C MET A 99 -8.48 -6.43 -13.59
N MET A 100 -8.46 -5.10 -13.79
CA MET A 100 -9.59 -4.24 -13.44
C MET A 100 -10.83 -4.58 -14.27
N ARG A 101 -10.69 -4.73 -15.59
CA ARG A 101 -11.82 -5.07 -16.48
C ARG A 101 -12.44 -6.40 -16.12
N ASN A 102 -11.62 -7.42 -15.91
CA ASN A 102 -12.08 -8.77 -15.59
C ASN A 102 -12.96 -8.82 -14.32
N LEU A 103 -12.64 -7.99 -13.31
CA LEU A 103 -13.45 -7.90 -12.09
C LEU A 103 -14.64 -6.95 -12.26
N MET A 104 -14.38 -5.73 -12.75
CA MET A 104 -15.39 -4.66 -12.68
C MET A 104 -16.53 -4.83 -13.69
N GLU A 105 -16.29 -5.42 -14.86
CA GLU A 105 -17.35 -5.63 -15.86
C GLU A 105 -18.46 -6.56 -15.35
N PRO A 106 -18.18 -7.80 -14.87
CA PRO A 106 -19.21 -8.65 -14.30
C PRO A 106 -19.78 -8.12 -12.98
N LEU A 107 -18.99 -7.41 -12.17
CA LEU A 107 -19.45 -6.79 -10.94
C LEU A 107 -20.48 -5.70 -11.21
N ILE A 108 -20.20 -4.74 -12.10
CA ILE A 108 -21.11 -3.64 -12.44
C ILE A 108 -22.41 -4.19 -13.04
N ALA A 109 -22.33 -5.25 -13.82
CA ALA A 109 -23.52 -5.89 -14.42
C ALA A 109 -24.40 -6.59 -13.35
N ALA A 110 -23.82 -7.19 -12.31
CA ALA A 110 -24.53 -7.92 -11.27
C ALA A 110 -24.97 -7.04 -10.09
N ALA A 111 -24.15 -6.05 -9.70
CA ALA A 111 -24.36 -5.19 -8.53
C ALA A 111 -25.26 -3.99 -8.85
N THR A 112 -26.55 -4.25 -9.06
CA THR A 112 -27.54 -3.19 -9.41
C THR A 112 -27.69 -2.12 -8.32
N GLY A 113 -27.25 -2.40 -7.10
CA GLY A 113 -27.23 -1.49 -5.94
C GLY A 113 -25.89 -0.79 -5.71
N LEU A 114 -24.94 -0.84 -6.66
CA LEU A 114 -23.62 -0.20 -6.52
C LEU A 114 -23.78 1.32 -6.33
N ARG A 115 -23.11 1.88 -5.32
CA ARG A 115 -23.18 3.29 -4.93
C ARG A 115 -21.86 4.02 -5.03
N HIS A 116 -20.75 3.32 -4.77
CA HIS A 116 -19.44 3.94 -4.68
C HIS A 116 -18.32 3.01 -5.10
N VAL A 117 -17.31 3.56 -5.79
CA VAL A 117 -16.07 2.89 -6.15
C VAL A 117 -14.90 3.77 -5.73
N SER A 118 -14.00 3.23 -4.92
CA SER A 118 -12.70 3.82 -4.60
C SER A 118 -11.58 3.12 -5.37
N VAL A 119 -10.71 3.88 -6.02
CA VAL A 119 -9.55 3.37 -6.77
C VAL A 119 -8.29 4.12 -6.37
N PHE A 120 -7.14 3.45 -6.46
CA PHE A 120 -5.85 4.03 -6.08
C PHE A 120 -4.99 4.35 -7.30
N GLN A 121 -4.38 5.51 -7.21
CA GLN A 121 -3.24 5.96 -7.98
C GLN A 121 -2.06 6.15 -7.01
N GLY A 122 -1.21 7.11 -7.22
CA GLY A 122 -0.13 7.52 -6.33
C GLY A 122 0.59 8.71 -6.94
N THR A 123 1.74 9.07 -6.40
CA THR A 123 2.54 10.21 -6.91
C THR A 123 3.01 10.04 -8.35
N LYS A 124 3.03 8.80 -8.87
CA LYS A 124 3.23 8.53 -10.30
C LYS A 124 2.19 9.22 -11.19
N ALA A 125 1.00 9.54 -10.67
CA ALA A 125 -0.01 10.34 -11.38
C ALA A 125 0.47 11.79 -11.69
N TYR A 126 1.47 12.27 -10.96
CA TYR A 126 2.11 13.57 -11.19
C TYR A 126 3.40 13.47 -12.01
N GLY A 127 3.78 12.26 -12.45
CA GLY A 127 5.05 12.04 -13.16
C GLY A 127 6.28 11.92 -12.25
N ALA A 128 6.12 11.70 -10.94
CA ALA A 128 7.21 11.70 -9.96
C ALA A 128 8.33 10.69 -10.25
N HIS A 129 8.06 9.64 -11.04
CA HIS A 129 9.03 8.64 -11.47
C HIS A 129 9.70 8.97 -12.82
N VAL A 130 9.24 10.02 -13.50
CA VAL A 130 9.71 10.43 -14.84
C VAL A 130 10.47 11.74 -14.78
N HIS A 131 10.02 12.68 -13.96
CA HIS A 131 10.60 14.02 -13.84
C HIS A 131 10.33 14.62 -12.45
N GLN A 132 10.99 15.75 -12.18
CA GLN A 132 10.72 16.52 -10.97
C GLN A 132 9.31 17.13 -11.04
N ILE A 133 8.52 16.97 -9.98
CA ILE A 133 7.15 17.49 -9.89
C ILE A 133 7.09 18.81 -9.12
N ALA A 134 5.99 19.52 -9.26
CA ALA A 134 5.70 20.69 -8.43
C ALA A 134 5.53 20.30 -6.95
N VAL A 135 6.03 21.11 -6.03
CA VAL A 135 5.93 20.89 -4.58
C VAL A 135 5.12 22.03 -3.94
N PRO A 136 4.00 21.70 -3.27
CA PRO A 136 3.37 20.38 -3.24
C PRO A 136 2.57 20.09 -4.52
N ALA A 137 2.51 18.83 -4.94
CA ALA A 137 1.62 18.39 -6.01
C ALA A 137 0.15 18.49 -5.58
N ARG A 138 -0.72 18.88 -6.50
CA ARG A 138 -2.14 19.16 -6.19
C ARG A 138 -3.05 18.45 -7.18
N GLU A 139 -4.20 17.99 -6.71
CA GLU A 139 -5.18 17.22 -7.49
C GLU A 139 -5.73 18.01 -8.69
N ARG A 140 -5.76 19.35 -8.61
CA ARG A 140 -6.17 20.26 -9.69
C ARG A 140 -5.17 20.39 -10.85
N SER A 141 -3.95 19.83 -10.68
CA SER A 141 -2.97 19.83 -11.77
C SER A 141 -3.49 19.01 -12.95
N ALA A 142 -3.16 19.44 -14.17
CA ALA A 142 -3.48 18.68 -15.35
C ALA A 142 -2.88 17.27 -15.28
N ARG A 143 -3.54 16.30 -15.93
CA ARG A 143 -3.03 14.94 -16.08
C ARG A 143 -1.66 15.01 -16.76
N ASP A 144 -0.67 14.36 -16.13
CA ASP A 144 0.67 14.25 -16.73
C ASP A 144 0.62 13.39 -17.99
N PRO A 145 1.28 13.77 -19.09
CA PRO A 145 1.13 13.09 -20.38
C PRO A 145 1.89 11.77 -20.50
N HIS A 146 2.63 11.31 -19.47
CA HIS A 146 3.34 10.04 -19.53
C HIS A 146 2.40 8.83 -19.56
N ALA A 147 2.84 7.73 -20.17
CA ALA A 147 2.09 6.47 -20.16
C ALA A 147 2.04 5.90 -18.73
N ASN A 148 0.84 5.53 -18.26
CA ASN A 148 0.64 4.98 -16.93
C ASN A 148 -0.67 4.16 -16.90
N PHE A 149 -0.66 3.01 -16.23
CA PHE A 149 -1.86 2.20 -16.06
C PHE A 149 -2.95 2.93 -15.24
N TYR A 150 -2.59 3.90 -14.39
CA TYR A 150 -3.56 4.72 -13.67
C TYR A 150 -4.54 5.41 -14.63
N TRP A 151 -4.02 5.91 -15.76
CA TRP A 151 -4.85 6.56 -16.76
C TRP A 151 -5.79 5.58 -17.45
N LEU A 152 -5.30 4.37 -17.77
CA LEU A 152 -6.10 3.33 -18.38
C LEU A 152 -7.24 2.89 -17.45
N GLN A 153 -6.96 2.72 -16.17
CA GLN A 153 -7.94 2.36 -15.16
C GLN A 153 -8.96 3.48 -14.89
N GLU A 154 -8.49 4.71 -14.76
CA GLU A 154 -9.35 5.88 -14.56
C GLU A 154 -10.29 6.09 -15.74
N ASP A 155 -9.79 6.05 -16.98
CA ASP A 155 -10.58 6.24 -18.18
C ASP A 155 -11.65 5.13 -18.31
N PHE A 156 -11.30 3.88 -18.03
CA PHE A 156 -12.24 2.77 -17.98
C PHE A 156 -13.36 3.01 -16.95
N LEU A 157 -13.01 3.38 -15.72
CA LEU A 157 -14.00 3.61 -14.66
C LEU A 157 -14.89 4.82 -14.97
N ARG A 158 -14.34 5.92 -15.49
CA ARG A 158 -15.11 7.11 -15.89
C ARG A 158 -16.09 6.81 -17.02
N GLU A 159 -15.68 6.01 -18.00
CA GLU A 159 -16.58 5.57 -19.09
C GLU A 159 -17.77 4.77 -18.53
N ARG A 160 -17.53 3.83 -17.60
CA ARG A 160 -18.61 3.03 -16.98
C ARG A 160 -19.49 3.90 -16.07
N ARG A 161 -18.89 4.81 -15.30
CA ARG A 161 -19.57 5.76 -14.43
C ARG A 161 -20.52 6.68 -15.21
N ALA A 162 -20.15 7.12 -16.41
CA ALA A 162 -20.99 8.02 -17.23
C ALA A 162 -22.38 7.43 -17.58
N ARG A 163 -22.58 6.12 -17.36
CA ARG A 163 -23.82 5.39 -17.65
C ARG A 163 -24.48 4.81 -16.40
N ALA A 164 -24.08 5.28 -15.21
CA ALA A 164 -24.52 4.72 -13.94
C ALA A 164 -24.54 5.79 -12.83
N ASP A 165 -25.20 5.48 -11.71
CA ASP A 165 -25.41 6.42 -10.60
C ASP A 165 -24.42 6.29 -9.46
N TRP A 166 -23.48 5.32 -9.52
CA TRP A 166 -22.44 5.18 -8.50
C TRP A 166 -21.39 6.28 -8.62
N SER A 167 -20.80 6.70 -7.52
CA SER A 167 -19.74 7.71 -7.48
C SER A 167 -18.35 7.09 -7.52
N LEU A 168 -17.34 7.83 -8.00
CA LEU A 168 -15.95 7.42 -8.11
C LEU A 168 -15.06 8.34 -7.26
N THR A 169 -14.32 7.77 -6.29
CA THR A 169 -13.24 8.49 -5.61
C THR A 169 -11.89 7.92 -6.01
N ILE A 170 -10.98 8.81 -6.41
CA ILE A 170 -9.61 8.46 -6.80
C ILE A 170 -8.67 8.90 -5.68
N TRP A 171 -7.91 7.96 -5.13
CA TRP A 171 -6.95 8.21 -4.08
C TRP A 171 -5.52 8.28 -4.63
N ARG A 172 -4.78 9.28 -4.21
CA ARG A 172 -3.35 9.46 -4.52
C ARG A 172 -2.54 9.46 -3.23
N PRO A 173 -2.34 8.30 -2.61
CA PRO A 173 -1.50 8.19 -1.42
C PRO A 173 -0.04 8.47 -1.75
N GLN A 174 0.68 8.96 -0.76
CA GLN A 174 2.13 8.84 -0.68
C GLN A 174 2.53 7.39 -0.35
N VAL A 175 3.77 7.17 0.06
CA VAL A 175 4.28 5.84 0.39
C VAL A 175 3.42 5.22 1.50
N VAL A 176 2.81 4.07 1.19
CA VAL A 176 1.89 3.38 2.11
C VAL A 176 2.66 2.40 2.97
N PHE A 177 2.46 2.50 4.29
CA PHE A 177 3.05 1.60 5.28
C PHE A 177 1.96 0.81 6.01
N GLY A 178 2.21 -0.49 6.26
CA GLY A 178 1.24 -1.36 6.90
C GLY A 178 1.81 -2.73 7.28
N GLY A 179 0.95 -3.63 7.74
CA GLY A 179 1.35 -4.94 8.26
C GLY A 179 1.42 -6.08 7.23
N ALA A 180 1.17 -5.82 5.94
CA ALA A 180 1.18 -6.88 4.93
C ALA A 180 2.60 -7.33 4.57
N THR A 181 2.79 -8.63 4.39
CA THR A 181 4.05 -9.27 4.00
C THR A 181 3.97 -9.83 2.58
N GLY A 182 5.12 -10.02 1.93
CA GLY A 182 5.20 -10.59 0.59
C GLY A 182 4.54 -9.74 -0.48
N VAL A 183 4.52 -8.42 -0.29
CA VAL A 183 3.97 -7.44 -1.24
C VAL A 183 5.08 -6.65 -1.91
N ALA A 184 4.73 -5.87 -2.93
CA ALA A 184 5.74 -5.20 -3.74
C ALA A 184 6.33 -3.93 -3.10
N MET A 185 5.56 -3.18 -2.32
CA MET A 185 5.95 -1.83 -1.87
C MET A 185 5.52 -1.56 -0.42
N ASN A 186 5.98 -2.40 0.51
CA ASN A 186 5.80 -2.17 1.96
C ASN A 186 7.09 -2.49 2.69
N ILE A 187 7.83 -1.47 3.13
CA ILE A 187 9.15 -1.68 3.73
C ILE A 187 9.13 -1.97 5.24
N VAL A 188 7.97 -1.93 5.90
CA VAL A 188 7.92 -2.23 7.35
C VAL A 188 8.44 -3.64 7.67
N PRO A 189 8.01 -4.72 6.97
CA PRO A 189 8.58 -6.05 7.17
C PRO A 189 10.08 -6.12 6.82
N VAL A 190 10.54 -5.32 5.85
CA VAL A 190 11.96 -5.24 5.46
C VAL A 190 12.79 -4.68 6.61
N ILE A 191 12.36 -3.55 7.20
CA ILE A 191 13.01 -2.93 8.36
C ILE A 191 13.02 -3.91 9.54
N GLY A 192 11.89 -4.59 9.80
CA GLY A 192 11.77 -5.56 10.88
C GLY A 192 12.71 -6.77 10.74
N ALA A 193 12.80 -7.35 9.54
CA ALA A 193 13.70 -8.46 9.25
C ALA A 193 15.17 -8.02 9.33
N TYR A 194 15.50 -6.86 8.76
CA TYR A 194 16.83 -6.28 8.85
C TYR A 194 17.26 -6.05 10.32
N ALA A 195 16.41 -5.44 11.12
CA ALA A 195 16.67 -5.20 12.52
C ALA A 195 16.86 -6.51 13.32
N ALA A 196 16.05 -7.53 13.04
CA ALA A 196 16.18 -8.84 13.67
C ALA A 196 17.52 -9.48 13.37
N ILE A 197 17.99 -9.40 12.14
CA ILE A 197 19.32 -9.90 11.73
C ILE A 197 20.43 -9.09 12.40
N GLN A 198 20.36 -7.75 12.41
CA GLN A 198 21.34 -6.91 13.08
C GLN A 198 21.48 -7.26 14.56
N ARG A 199 20.35 -7.41 15.26
CA ARG A 199 20.31 -7.78 16.68
C ARG A 199 20.98 -9.14 16.91
N GLU A 200 20.70 -10.12 16.06
CA GLU A 200 21.28 -11.45 16.14
C GLU A 200 22.81 -11.43 15.99
N LEU A 201 23.30 -10.52 15.16
CA LEU A 201 24.73 -10.31 14.93
C LEU A 201 25.39 -9.40 15.99
N GLY A 202 24.63 -8.96 17.01
CA GLY A 202 25.13 -8.05 18.05
C GLY A 202 25.48 -6.65 17.53
N GLN A 203 24.82 -6.21 16.43
CA GLN A 203 25.07 -4.94 15.79
C GLN A 203 23.96 -3.93 16.14
N PRO A 204 24.26 -2.62 16.17
CA PRO A 204 23.23 -1.59 16.26
C PRO A 204 22.37 -1.55 14.98
N LEU A 205 21.24 -0.83 15.02
CA LEU A 205 20.42 -0.61 13.84
C LEU A 205 21.04 0.49 12.98
N ILE A 206 21.88 0.11 12.03
CA ILE A 206 22.55 1.04 11.12
C ILE A 206 21.55 1.54 10.07
N TYR A 207 21.48 2.87 9.89
CA TYR A 207 20.69 3.46 8.79
C TYR A 207 21.33 3.09 7.43
N PRO A 208 20.62 2.38 6.54
CA PRO A 208 21.22 1.87 5.30
C PRO A 208 21.29 2.93 4.19
N GLY A 209 20.61 4.07 4.40
CA GLY A 209 20.40 5.05 3.33
C GLY A 209 21.35 6.24 3.36
N ARG A 210 21.08 7.16 2.45
CA ARG A 210 21.78 8.44 2.40
C ARG A 210 21.02 9.50 3.21
N PRO A 211 21.70 10.38 3.93
CA PRO A 211 21.06 11.51 4.61
C PRO A 211 20.39 12.46 3.61
N GLY A 212 19.36 13.15 4.06
CA GLY A 212 18.61 14.14 3.29
C GLY A 212 17.40 13.58 2.54
N GLY A 213 16.66 14.48 1.90
CA GLY A 213 15.40 14.16 1.23
C GLY A 213 14.21 14.14 2.21
N VAL A 214 13.34 15.13 2.06
CA VAL A 214 12.07 15.19 2.80
C VAL A 214 11.07 14.22 2.15
N ALA A 215 10.38 13.47 2.96
CA ALA A 215 9.39 12.47 2.56
C ALA A 215 8.05 12.66 3.29
N GLU A 216 7.02 12.05 2.77
CA GLU A 216 5.72 11.89 3.41
C GLU A 216 5.37 10.41 3.44
N ALA A 217 4.66 9.99 4.47
CA ALA A 217 4.13 8.66 4.65
C ALA A 217 2.60 8.66 4.65
N VAL A 218 2.01 7.50 4.45
CA VAL A 218 0.61 7.28 4.81
C VAL A 218 0.41 5.91 5.43
N ASP A 219 -0.28 5.89 6.54
CA ASP A 219 -0.68 4.69 7.26
C ASP A 219 -1.81 3.98 6.53
N ALA A 220 -1.71 2.66 6.38
CA ALA A 220 -2.76 1.85 5.75
C ALA A 220 -4.09 1.89 6.54
N ASP A 221 -4.04 2.04 7.87
CA ASP A 221 -5.26 2.20 8.67
C ASP A 221 -5.91 3.57 8.44
N LEU A 222 -5.11 4.64 8.32
CA LEU A 222 -5.63 5.97 7.96
C LEU A 222 -6.30 5.97 6.58
N ILE A 223 -5.71 5.25 5.61
CA ILE A 223 -6.36 5.05 4.31
C ILE A 223 -7.69 4.31 4.48
N ALA A 224 -7.74 3.27 5.32
CA ALA A 224 -8.96 2.50 5.55
C ALA A 224 -10.07 3.36 6.20
N ASP A 225 -9.72 4.28 7.11
CA ASP A 225 -10.64 5.27 7.66
C ASP A 225 -11.15 6.24 6.61
N ALA A 226 -10.27 6.72 5.73
CA ALA A 226 -10.63 7.59 4.60
C ALA A 226 -11.56 6.89 3.60
N LEU A 227 -11.33 5.60 3.32
CA LEU A 227 -12.21 4.78 2.47
C LEU A 227 -13.62 4.63 3.05
N LEU A 228 -13.70 4.38 4.37
CA LEU A 228 -14.99 4.28 5.07
C LEU A 228 -15.73 5.62 5.04
N TRP A 229 -15.03 6.73 5.32
CA TRP A 229 -15.58 8.08 5.22
C TRP A 229 -16.08 8.37 3.79
N ALA A 230 -15.28 8.09 2.76
CA ALA A 230 -15.65 8.38 1.36
C ALA A 230 -16.85 7.57 0.88
N GLY A 231 -17.05 6.36 1.41
CA GLY A 231 -18.23 5.54 1.10
C GLY A 231 -19.56 6.20 1.50
N GLU A 232 -19.54 7.17 2.43
CA GLU A 232 -20.72 7.81 2.98
C GLU A 232 -20.76 9.33 2.74
N ALA A 233 -19.60 9.97 2.55
CA ALA A 233 -19.50 11.43 2.44
C ALA A 233 -19.89 11.94 1.04
N GLU A 234 -20.86 12.85 0.97
CA GLU A 234 -21.22 13.52 -0.29
C GLU A 234 -20.03 14.28 -0.89
N ALA A 235 -19.19 14.88 -0.04
CA ALA A 235 -18.01 15.63 -0.45
C ALA A 235 -16.89 14.77 -1.09
N ALA A 236 -17.00 13.44 -1.01
CA ALA A 236 -16.05 12.52 -1.64
C ALA A 236 -16.48 12.05 -3.03
N ARG A 237 -17.72 12.33 -3.42
CA ARG A 237 -18.30 11.82 -4.67
C ARG A 237 -17.66 12.46 -5.90
N ASP A 238 -17.17 11.60 -6.79
CA ASP A 238 -16.54 11.97 -8.08
C ASP A 238 -15.28 12.85 -7.94
N GLU A 239 -14.59 12.69 -6.79
CA GLU A 239 -13.44 13.49 -6.39
C GLU A 239 -12.11 12.73 -6.48
N THR A 240 -11.02 13.47 -6.52
CA THR A 240 -9.66 12.94 -6.39
C THR A 240 -9.00 13.58 -5.17
N PHE A 241 -8.37 12.77 -4.32
CA PHE A 241 -7.71 13.23 -3.11
C PHE A 241 -6.28 12.70 -2.99
N ASN A 242 -5.35 13.58 -2.66
CA ASN A 242 -4.08 13.21 -2.06
C ASN A 242 -4.29 12.85 -0.59
N ILE A 243 -3.55 11.86 -0.09
CA ILE A 243 -3.60 11.45 1.32
C ILE A 243 -2.20 11.14 1.85
N THR A 244 -1.89 11.67 3.04
CA THR A 244 -0.65 11.45 3.81
C THR A 244 -1.02 11.37 5.29
N ASN A 245 -0.06 11.00 6.15
CA ASN A 245 -0.23 11.04 7.61
C ASN A 245 -0.49 12.46 8.13
N GLY A 246 0.03 13.48 7.45
CA GLY A 246 -0.15 14.90 7.81
C GLY A 246 1.12 15.62 8.21
N ASP A 247 2.19 14.91 8.49
CA ASP A 247 3.54 15.39 8.73
C ASP A 247 4.47 15.14 7.54
N VAL A 248 5.70 15.63 7.65
CA VAL A 248 6.82 15.36 6.75
C VAL A 248 8.01 14.93 7.59
N PHE A 249 8.85 14.07 7.05
CA PHE A 249 10.00 13.53 7.77
C PHE A 249 11.22 13.37 6.86
N THR A 250 12.39 13.17 7.48
CA THR A 250 13.54 12.57 6.80
C THR A 250 13.81 11.19 7.38
N TRP A 251 14.28 10.26 6.57
CA TRP A 251 14.60 8.92 7.06
C TRP A 251 15.67 8.93 8.16
N ALA A 252 16.66 9.81 8.03
CA ALA A 252 17.74 9.91 9.01
C ALA A 252 17.23 10.39 10.38
N ASP A 253 16.32 11.38 10.40
CA ASP A 253 15.79 11.91 11.66
C ASP A 253 14.76 10.95 12.31
N THR A 254 14.01 10.18 11.50
CA THR A 254 13.04 9.19 12.01
C THR A 254 13.71 7.86 12.41
N TRP A 255 14.94 7.57 11.92
CA TRP A 255 15.62 6.30 12.19
C TRP A 255 15.82 6.00 13.68
N PRO A 256 16.17 6.98 14.54
CA PRO A 256 16.24 6.76 15.99
C PRO A 256 14.90 6.30 16.61
N ALA A 257 13.76 6.84 16.16
CA ALA A 257 12.46 6.39 16.66
C ALA A 257 12.14 4.96 16.22
N ILE A 258 12.48 4.58 14.97
CA ILE A 258 12.38 3.21 14.48
C ILE A 258 13.25 2.25 15.33
N ALA A 259 14.50 2.63 15.60
CA ALA A 259 15.41 1.85 16.43
C ALA A 259 14.87 1.69 17.85
N SER A 260 14.37 2.76 18.45
CA SER A 260 13.74 2.75 19.77
C SER A 260 12.55 1.80 19.85
N ALA A 261 11.66 1.81 18.83
CA ALA A 261 10.51 0.91 18.72
C ALA A 261 10.92 -0.57 18.65
N LEU A 262 12.14 -0.84 18.21
CA LEU A 262 12.74 -2.18 18.15
C LEU A 262 13.68 -2.47 19.34
N ASN A 263 13.76 -1.59 20.32
CA ASN A 263 14.69 -1.68 21.46
C ASN A 263 16.15 -1.89 21.01
N MET A 264 16.59 -1.09 20.06
CA MET A 264 17.94 -1.10 19.47
C MET A 264 18.57 0.29 19.51
N GLU A 265 19.90 0.36 19.57
CA GLU A 265 20.64 1.61 19.41
C GLU A 265 20.71 1.98 17.91
N PRO A 266 20.37 3.21 17.52
CA PRO A 266 20.55 3.65 16.15
C PRO A 266 22.02 3.92 15.83
N ALA A 267 22.41 3.65 14.59
CA ALA A 267 23.73 4.01 14.09
C ALA A 267 23.65 4.53 12.66
N PHE A 268 24.68 5.28 12.25
CA PHE A 268 24.80 5.85 10.91
C PHE A 268 26.15 5.49 10.34
N GLY A 269 26.21 5.23 9.03
CA GLY A 269 27.43 4.80 8.35
C GLY A 269 27.35 5.04 6.85
N GLU A 270 28.23 4.36 6.09
CA GLU A 270 28.15 4.38 4.64
C GLU A 270 26.88 3.68 4.15
N PRO A 271 26.22 4.22 3.12
CA PRO A 271 25.02 3.59 2.56
C PRO A 271 25.31 2.20 1.99
N PHE A 272 24.36 1.29 2.16
CA PHE A 272 24.45 -0.07 1.61
C PHE A 272 23.08 -0.60 1.17
N SER A 273 23.08 -1.55 0.21
CA SER A 273 21.86 -2.15 -0.31
C SER A 273 21.26 -3.16 0.68
N LEU A 274 19.99 -2.96 1.05
CA LEU A 274 19.24 -3.97 1.79
C LEU A 274 18.93 -5.21 0.95
N VAL A 275 18.83 -5.08 -0.36
CA VAL A 275 18.70 -6.24 -1.28
C VAL A 275 19.88 -7.18 -1.11
N ASP A 276 21.10 -6.64 -1.16
CA ASP A 276 22.31 -7.44 -1.03
C ASP A 276 22.54 -7.93 0.40
N TYR A 277 22.30 -7.05 1.38
CA TYR A 277 22.48 -7.38 2.79
C TYR A 277 21.57 -8.55 3.22
N LEU A 278 20.28 -8.47 2.95
CA LEU A 278 19.31 -9.48 3.35
C LEU A 278 19.55 -10.81 2.65
N ARG A 279 19.92 -10.79 1.36
CA ARG A 279 20.30 -12.00 0.63
C ARG A 279 21.51 -12.70 1.25
N GLN A 280 22.53 -11.95 1.68
CA GLN A 280 23.72 -12.53 2.34
C GLN A 280 23.43 -13.12 3.71
N HIS A 281 22.35 -12.71 4.37
CA HIS A 281 22.02 -13.09 5.73
C HIS A 281 20.75 -13.97 5.83
N GLU A 282 20.28 -14.57 4.74
CA GLU A 282 19.12 -15.49 4.74
C GLU A 282 19.28 -16.61 5.78
N GLY A 283 20.48 -17.20 5.90
CA GLY A 283 20.74 -18.25 6.89
C GLY A 283 20.57 -17.79 8.34
N VAL A 284 20.91 -16.53 8.64
CA VAL A 284 20.69 -15.95 9.98
C VAL A 284 19.18 -15.80 10.26
N TRP A 285 18.42 -15.37 9.26
CA TRP A 285 16.96 -15.28 9.34
C TRP A 285 16.33 -16.67 9.59
N ASP A 286 16.72 -17.68 8.84
CA ASP A 286 16.18 -19.04 8.97
C ASP A 286 16.44 -19.62 10.38
N ASP A 287 17.62 -19.34 10.93
CA ASP A 287 17.97 -19.73 12.30
C ASP A 287 17.11 -18.99 13.33
N LEU A 288 16.87 -17.70 13.15
CA LEU A 288 15.98 -16.90 13.99
C LEU A 288 14.54 -17.44 13.97
N VAL A 289 13.99 -17.70 12.79
CA VAL A 289 12.64 -18.25 12.63
C VAL A 289 12.48 -19.54 13.43
N ARG A 290 13.44 -20.46 13.33
CA ARG A 290 13.39 -21.74 14.05
C ARG A 290 13.51 -21.57 15.57
N ARG A 291 14.47 -20.76 16.04
CA ARG A 291 14.75 -20.62 17.47
C ARG A 291 13.67 -19.83 18.22
N GLN A 292 13.09 -18.85 17.59
CA GLN A 292 12.10 -17.98 18.23
C GLN A 292 10.65 -18.35 17.93
N GLY A 293 10.43 -19.42 17.15
CA GLY A 293 9.10 -19.88 16.80
C GLY A 293 8.28 -18.84 16.04
N LEU A 294 8.95 -18.10 15.15
CA LEU A 294 8.30 -17.15 14.26
C LEU A 294 7.45 -17.90 13.23
N ARG A 295 6.61 -17.17 12.50
CA ARG A 295 5.96 -17.75 11.32
C ARG A 295 7.03 -18.26 10.37
N ALA A 296 6.90 -19.53 9.94
CA ALA A 296 7.88 -20.18 9.07
C ALA A 296 7.77 -19.66 7.64
N THR A 297 8.17 -18.41 7.42
CA THR A 297 8.14 -17.75 6.11
C THR A 297 9.58 -17.50 5.65
N PRO A 298 10.02 -18.08 4.53
CA PRO A 298 11.32 -17.79 3.94
C PRO A 298 11.50 -16.28 3.72
N LEU A 299 12.70 -15.77 3.91
CA LEU A 299 12.97 -14.34 3.82
C LEU A 299 12.52 -13.73 2.46
N PRO A 300 12.77 -14.34 1.29
CA PRO A 300 12.28 -13.81 0.02
C PRO A 300 10.76 -13.73 -0.06
N GLU A 301 10.05 -14.70 0.51
CA GLU A 301 8.58 -14.68 0.54
C GLU A 301 8.03 -13.61 1.49
N LEU A 302 8.68 -13.39 2.64
CA LEU A 302 8.35 -12.33 3.58
C LEU A 302 8.48 -10.95 2.95
N LEU A 303 9.59 -10.73 2.22
CA LEU A 303 9.94 -9.44 1.65
C LEU A 303 9.14 -9.12 0.37
N GLY A 304 8.82 -10.12 -0.46
CA GLY A 304 8.37 -9.90 -1.82
C GLY A 304 9.37 -9.02 -2.58
N GLU A 305 8.91 -7.94 -3.20
CA GLU A 305 9.76 -6.95 -3.88
C GLU A 305 10.08 -5.71 -2.99
N SER A 306 9.65 -5.72 -1.74
CA SER A 306 9.72 -4.54 -0.87
C SER A 306 11.14 -4.12 -0.48
N HIS A 307 12.12 -5.03 -0.54
CA HIS A 307 13.53 -4.71 -0.29
C HIS A 307 14.14 -3.87 -1.42
N HIS A 308 13.73 -4.06 -2.68
CA HIS A 308 14.07 -3.18 -3.80
C HIS A 308 13.47 -1.78 -3.61
N TYR A 309 12.24 -1.75 -3.10
CA TYR A 309 11.58 -0.48 -2.79
C TYR A 309 12.25 0.26 -1.63
N ALA A 310 12.77 -0.46 -0.63
CA ALA A 310 13.53 0.12 0.47
C ALA A 310 14.81 0.81 -0.03
N ASP A 311 15.59 0.15 -0.89
CA ASP A 311 16.79 0.75 -1.49
C ASP A 311 16.47 2.02 -2.28
N LEU A 312 15.33 2.05 -2.99
CA LEU A 312 14.85 3.24 -3.69
C LEU A 312 14.51 4.38 -2.70
N LEU A 313 13.74 4.09 -1.66
CA LEU A 313 13.31 5.09 -0.66
C LEU A 313 14.48 5.64 0.14
N PHE A 314 15.42 4.80 0.50
CA PHE A 314 16.65 5.20 1.21
C PHE A 314 17.69 5.86 0.30
N GLY A 315 17.47 5.83 -1.02
CA GLY A 315 18.35 6.46 -2.00
C GLY A 315 19.73 5.83 -2.09
N VAL A 316 19.81 4.54 -1.83
CA VAL A 316 21.08 3.79 -1.81
C VAL A 316 21.81 3.87 -3.15
N ASN A 317 21.08 3.75 -4.25
CA ASN A 317 21.61 3.77 -5.62
C ASN A 317 21.67 5.16 -6.26
N ALA A 318 21.29 6.22 -5.52
CA ALA A 318 21.39 7.58 -6.04
C ALA A 318 22.85 8.03 -6.09
N PRO A 319 23.27 8.85 -7.10
CA PRO A 319 24.58 9.49 -7.07
C PRO A 319 24.81 10.25 -5.77
N ALA A 320 26.05 10.24 -5.25
CA ALA A 320 26.39 10.80 -3.96
C ALA A 320 26.11 12.31 -3.85
N ASP A 321 26.23 13.01 -4.97
CA ASP A 321 26.04 14.45 -5.14
C ASP A 321 24.64 14.85 -5.65
N ALA A 322 23.78 13.87 -5.94
CA ALA A 322 22.44 14.14 -6.42
C ALA A 322 21.54 14.69 -5.30
N ALA A 323 21.13 15.95 -5.43
CA ALA A 323 20.08 16.50 -4.61
C ALA A 323 18.76 15.73 -4.89
N ARG A 324 18.21 15.08 -3.88
CA ARG A 324 16.90 14.39 -4.00
C ARG A 324 15.80 15.44 -4.01
N ALA A 325 15.17 15.64 -5.16
CA ALA A 325 14.01 16.51 -5.25
C ALA A 325 12.88 15.94 -4.37
N PRO A 326 12.25 16.76 -3.51
CA PRO A 326 11.16 16.30 -2.69
C PRO A 326 9.94 15.95 -3.54
N VAL A 327 9.27 14.87 -3.19
CA VAL A 327 7.99 14.45 -3.77
C VAL A 327 6.94 14.63 -2.68
N LEU A 328 6.35 15.82 -2.58
CA LEU A 328 5.36 16.16 -1.56
C LEU A 328 4.03 16.50 -2.21
N VAL A 329 2.93 16.15 -1.54
CA VAL A 329 1.57 16.40 -2.01
C VAL A 329 0.80 17.31 -1.06
N SER A 330 -0.21 18.00 -1.58
CA SER A 330 -1.11 18.80 -0.75
C SER A 330 -2.33 17.99 -0.35
N THR A 331 -2.60 17.88 0.94
CA THR A 331 -3.82 17.24 1.49
C THR A 331 -4.91 18.23 1.87
N ILE A 332 -4.75 19.50 1.49
CA ILE A 332 -5.70 20.57 1.88
C ILE A 332 -7.10 20.28 1.35
N LYS A 333 -7.23 19.76 0.12
CA LYS A 333 -8.52 19.41 -0.47
C LYS A 333 -9.27 18.37 0.35
N LEU A 334 -8.59 17.30 0.77
CA LEU A 334 -9.16 16.23 1.57
C LEU A 334 -9.65 16.75 2.93
N ARG A 335 -8.83 17.58 3.60
CA ARG A 335 -9.19 18.20 4.89
C ARG A 335 -10.38 19.14 4.76
N GLN A 336 -10.43 19.94 3.71
CA GLN A 336 -11.56 20.85 3.43
C GLN A 336 -12.85 20.10 3.06
N ALA A 337 -12.73 18.88 2.50
CA ALA A 337 -13.88 18.00 2.25
C ALA A 337 -14.41 17.31 3.53
N GLY A 338 -13.74 17.47 4.68
CA GLY A 338 -14.19 16.99 5.98
C GLY A 338 -13.48 15.75 6.52
N PHE A 339 -12.44 15.23 5.85
CA PHE A 339 -11.57 14.20 6.42
C PHE A 339 -10.31 14.86 6.97
N GLY A 340 -10.27 15.06 8.29
CA GLY A 340 -9.21 15.77 9.00
C GLY A 340 -8.26 14.88 9.81
N GLU A 341 -8.44 13.56 9.75
CA GLU A 341 -7.63 12.60 10.50
C GLU A 341 -6.16 12.69 10.10
N CYS A 342 -5.28 12.47 11.05
CA CYS A 342 -3.83 12.45 10.88
C CYS A 342 -3.20 11.46 11.85
N ILE A 343 -1.96 11.07 11.58
CA ILE A 343 -1.17 10.20 12.45
C ILE A 343 0.29 10.66 12.43
N ASP A 344 0.97 10.56 13.56
CA ASP A 344 2.40 10.78 13.66
C ASP A 344 3.15 9.64 12.97
N THR A 345 4.11 9.98 12.09
CA THR A 345 4.83 8.98 11.28
C THR A 345 5.74 8.09 12.14
N GLU A 346 6.32 8.58 13.23
CA GLU A 346 7.12 7.77 14.15
C GLU A 346 6.23 6.77 14.91
N GLU A 347 5.07 7.23 15.41
CA GLU A 347 4.07 6.35 16.03
C GLU A 347 3.54 5.29 15.06
N MET A 348 3.36 5.64 13.79
CA MET A 348 2.96 4.69 12.74
C MET A 348 3.99 3.56 12.61
N PHE A 349 5.30 3.86 12.54
CA PHE A 349 6.34 2.83 12.46
C PHE A 349 6.35 1.96 13.71
N ALA A 350 6.30 2.56 14.89
CA ALA A 350 6.26 1.83 16.16
C ALA A 350 5.04 0.88 16.21
N LYS A 351 3.87 1.34 15.84
CA LYS A 351 2.64 0.55 15.76
C LYS A 351 2.78 -0.66 14.85
N TRP A 352 3.29 -0.47 13.63
CA TRP A 352 3.36 -1.56 12.67
C TRP A 352 4.44 -2.57 13.01
N LEU A 353 5.59 -2.14 13.51
CA LEU A 353 6.65 -3.03 13.97
C LEU A 353 6.17 -3.87 15.17
N TRP A 354 5.49 -3.25 16.12
CA TRP A 354 4.88 -3.97 17.25
C TRP A 354 3.84 -5.01 16.77
N ARG A 355 2.93 -4.65 15.86
CA ARG A 355 1.95 -5.59 15.29
C ARG A 355 2.59 -6.76 14.53
N LEU A 356 3.69 -6.53 13.84
CA LEU A 356 4.43 -7.63 13.19
C LEU A 356 5.04 -8.58 14.22
N ALA A 357 5.55 -8.05 15.33
CA ALA A 357 6.08 -8.86 16.44
C ALA A 357 4.97 -9.67 17.13
N GLU A 358 3.83 -9.05 17.46
CA GLU A 358 2.67 -9.76 18.01
C GLU A 358 2.22 -10.93 17.13
N ARG A 359 2.22 -10.73 15.82
CA ARG A 359 1.87 -11.75 14.83
C ARG A 359 2.99 -12.76 14.59
N LYS A 360 4.10 -12.65 15.31
CA LYS A 360 5.30 -13.48 15.14
C LYS A 360 5.85 -13.48 13.70
N VAL A 361 5.71 -12.37 13.01
CA VAL A 361 6.31 -12.14 11.69
C VAL A 361 7.79 -11.77 11.86
N ILE A 362 8.08 -10.96 12.88
CA ILE A 362 9.43 -10.61 13.33
C ILE A 362 9.57 -10.93 14.82
N PRO A 363 10.80 -11.02 15.36
CA PRO A 363 11.02 -11.17 16.81
C PRO A 363 10.42 -10.01 17.60
N ALA A 364 10.00 -10.30 18.83
CA ALA A 364 9.69 -9.24 19.79
C ALA A 364 10.94 -8.41 20.11
N ALA A 365 10.73 -7.11 20.42
CA ALA A 365 11.78 -6.15 20.73
C ALA A 365 12.48 -6.46 22.07
#